data_111fd5690780d6ad17e3357b77d26837
#
_entry.id   111fd5690780d6ad17e3357b77d26837
#
_cell.length_a   1.000
_cell.length_b   1.000
_cell.length_c   1.000
_cell.angle_alpha   90.00
_cell.angle_beta   90.00
_cell.angle_gamma   90.00
#
_symmetry.space_group_name_H-M   'P 1'
#
loop_
_entity.id
_entity.type
_entity.pdbx_description
1 polymer ?
#
loop_
_entity_poly.entity_id
_entity_poly.type
_entity_poly.pdbx_seq_one_letter_code
_entity_poly.pdbx_strand_id
1 'polypeptide(L)'
;DIVGDEVTNVVLDFFENGKLLKQVNHTILALVPKKDTPNTVLDYRPISCCNVLFKCISKIITDRIKGSLDKLVNIIQSAFIPGRKISDNILLTQELMHNYHLHKGKSRCAFKIDIQKAYDTVDWAFLKNILVGFGFHSSMVHWIMVCVSTTTFSVCINGDVHGFFKGKRG
;
A
#
# COMPACT_ATOMS: atom_id res chain seq x y z
N ASP A 1 -10.12 -23.57 19.97
CA ASP A 1 -9.38 -22.36 19.58
C ASP A 1 -9.19 -21.47 20.81
N ILE A 2 -7.93 -21.28 21.26
CA ILE A 2 -7.67 -20.66 22.59
C ILE A 2 -7.87 -19.14 22.56
N VAL A 3 -7.64 -18.49 21.42
CA VAL A 3 -7.67 -17.00 21.28
C VAL A 3 -8.60 -16.48 20.16
N GLY A 4 -9.32 -17.36 19.51
CA GLY A 4 -10.15 -16.99 18.34
C GLY A 4 -11.25 -15.99 18.67
N ASP A 5 -11.93 -16.20 19.78
CA ASP A 5 -13.03 -15.32 20.22
C ASP A 5 -12.51 -13.94 20.64
N GLU A 6 -11.37 -13.88 21.34
CA GLU A 6 -10.75 -12.62 21.76
C GLU A 6 -10.31 -11.80 20.53
N VAL A 7 -9.65 -12.44 19.55
CA VAL A 7 -9.25 -11.78 18.30
C VAL A 7 -10.46 -11.28 17.55
N THR A 8 -11.52 -12.08 17.46
CA THR A 8 -12.78 -11.71 16.81
C THR A 8 -13.41 -10.49 17.47
N ASN A 9 -13.49 -10.48 18.80
CA ASN A 9 -14.06 -9.37 19.55
C ASN A 9 -13.29 -8.06 19.34
N VAL A 10 -11.95 -8.10 19.35
CA VAL A 10 -11.11 -6.91 19.10
C VAL A 10 -11.30 -6.39 17.67
N VAL A 11 -11.43 -7.27 16.69
CA VAL A 11 -11.67 -6.88 15.29
C VAL A 11 -13.07 -6.27 15.14
N LEU A 12 -14.10 -6.86 15.76
CA LEU A 12 -15.47 -6.33 15.73
C LEU A 12 -15.54 -4.96 16.41
N ASP A 13 -14.92 -4.79 17.58
CA ASP A 13 -14.85 -3.51 18.30
C ASP A 13 -14.28 -2.39 17.41
N PHE A 14 -13.22 -2.68 16.63
CA PHE A 14 -12.71 -1.71 15.66
C PHE A 14 -13.76 -1.30 14.61
N PHE A 15 -14.50 -2.24 14.06
CA PHE A 15 -15.51 -1.92 13.04
C PHE A 15 -16.75 -1.23 13.61
N GLU A 16 -17.08 -1.43 14.87
CA GLU A 16 -18.16 -0.73 15.56
C GLU A 16 -17.76 0.68 15.99
N ASN A 17 -16.63 0.84 16.65
CA ASN A 17 -16.20 2.08 17.26
C ASN A 17 -15.28 2.94 16.37
N GLY A 18 -14.69 2.36 15.31
CA GLY A 18 -13.78 3.04 14.42
C GLY A 18 -12.47 3.48 15.08
N LYS A 19 -12.12 2.89 16.23
CA LYS A 19 -10.92 3.25 17.00
C LYS A 19 -9.91 2.12 16.96
N LEU A 20 -8.64 2.47 16.70
CA LEU A 20 -7.54 1.53 16.67
C LEU A 20 -6.55 1.87 17.79
N LEU A 21 -6.25 0.88 18.64
CA LEU A 21 -5.25 1.05 19.69
C LEU A 21 -3.88 1.32 19.07
N LYS A 22 -3.12 2.24 19.67
CA LYS A 22 -1.78 2.63 19.18
C LYS A 22 -0.84 1.43 19.06
N GLN A 23 -0.90 0.50 20.00
CA GLN A 23 -0.09 -0.71 20.00
C GLN A 23 -0.42 -1.64 18.82
N VAL A 24 -1.68 -1.69 18.41
CA VAL A 24 -2.12 -2.50 17.26
C VAL A 24 -1.65 -1.88 15.94
N ASN A 25 -1.63 -0.55 15.83
CA ASN A 25 -1.15 0.18 14.64
C ASN A 25 0.31 0.65 14.77
N HIS A 26 1.09 -0.05 15.62
CA HIS A 26 2.53 0.14 15.70
C HIS A 26 3.26 -0.90 14.84
N THR A 27 4.21 -0.44 14.05
CA THR A 27 4.95 -1.28 13.11
C THR A 27 6.44 -1.21 13.40
N ILE A 28 7.08 -2.36 13.51
CA ILE A 28 8.54 -2.46 13.62
C ILE A 28 9.12 -2.57 12.22
N LEU A 29 10.07 -1.70 11.90
CA LEU A 29 10.80 -1.71 10.63
C LEU A 29 12.09 -2.53 10.80
N ALA A 30 12.15 -3.69 10.16
CA ALA A 30 13.37 -4.47 10.02
C ALA A 30 14.15 -4.00 8.78
N LEU A 31 15.46 -3.79 8.93
CA LEU A 31 16.33 -3.30 7.86
C LEU A 31 17.00 -4.49 7.17
N VAL A 32 16.66 -4.72 5.91
CA VAL A 32 17.22 -5.80 5.09
C VAL A 32 18.18 -5.21 4.05
N PRO A 33 19.47 -5.64 4.00
CA PRO A 33 20.40 -5.12 3.03
C PRO A 33 20.00 -5.45 1.59
N LYS A 34 20.22 -4.52 0.67
CA LYS A 34 19.99 -4.69 -0.78
C LYS A 34 21.20 -5.33 -1.48
N LYS A 35 22.35 -5.28 -0.84
CA LYS A 35 23.66 -5.75 -1.34
C LYS A 35 24.48 -6.33 -0.20
N ASP A 36 25.49 -7.11 -0.53
CA ASP A 36 26.30 -7.85 0.46
C ASP A 36 27.11 -6.92 1.39
N THR A 37 27.52 -5.77 0.91
CA THR A 37 28.29 -4.78 1.68
C THR A 37 27.58 -3.42 1.70
N PRO A 38 26.55 -3.24 2.56
CA PRO A 38 25.84 -1.98 2.67
C PRO A 38 26.71 -0.93 3.41
N ASN A 39 26.88 0.25 2.81
CA ASN A 39 27.68 1.34 3.37
C ASN A 39 26.83 2.53 3.81
N THR A 40 25.59 2.62 3.36
CA THR A 40 24.68 3.73 3.66
C THR A 40 23.29 3.21 4.03
N VAL A 41 22.48 4.04 4.68
CA VAL A 41 21.08 3.71 5.00
C VAL A 41 20.25 3.41 3.75
N LEU A 42 20.58 4.02 2.62
CA LEU A 42 19.90 3.79 1.34
C LEU A 42 20.12 2.39 0.77
N ASP A 43 21.16 1.69 1.26
CA ASP A 43 21.46 0.31 0.88
C ASP A 43 20.57 -0.72 1.58
N TYR A 44 19.67 -0.29 2.46
CA TYR A 44 18.71 -1.15 3.13
C TYR A 44 17.29 -0.96 2.60
N ARG A 45 16.48 -2.03 2.70
CA ARG A 45 15.04 -2.00 2.51
C ARG A 45 14.37 -2.07 3.87
N PRO A 46 13.54 -1.12 4.27
CA PRO A 46 12.71 -1.27 5.45
C PRO A 46 11.60 -2.28 5.16
N ILE A 47 11.53 -3.31 5.97
CA ILE A 47 10.45 -4.31 5.93
C ILE A 47 9.55 -4.08 7.13
N SER A 48 8.27 -3.85 6.88
CA SER A 48 7.27 -3.55 7.91
C SER A 48 6.76 -4.83 8.58
N CYS A 49 7.04 -4.99 9.87
CA CYS A 49 6.54 -6.06 10.71
C CYS A 49 5.31 -5.58 11.49
N CYS A 50 4.13 -5.65 10.84
CA CYS A 50 2.87 -5.21 11.41
C CYS A 50 2.29 -6.23 12.39
N ASN A 51 1.51 -5.74 13.36
CA ASN A 51 0.73 -6.57 14.29
C ASN A 51 -0.28 -7.45 13.54
N VAL A 52 -0.51 -8.67 14.04
CA VAL A 52 -1.43 -9.63 13.42
C VAL A 52 -2.88 -9.11 13.42
N LEU A 53 -3.33 -8.46 14.50
CA LEU A 53 -4.67 -7.85 14.57
C LEU A 53 -4.84 -6.78 13.49
N PHE A 54 -3.82 -5.93 13.27
CA PHE A 54 -3.84 -4.95 12.19
C PHE A 54 -3.93 -5.61 10.82
N LYS A 55 -3.22 -6.74 10.60
CA LYS A 55 -3.31 -7.51 9.36
C LYS A 55 -4.70 -8.08 9.14
N CYS A 56 -5.39 -8.56 10.18
CA CYS A 56 -6.78 -9.02 10.08
C CYS A 56 -7.72 -7.88 9.65
N ILE A 57 -7.64 -6.73 10.34
CA ILE A 57 -8.46 -5.55 10.04
C ILE A 57 -8.22 -5.08 8.60
N SER A 58 -6.96 -4.87 8.22
CA SER A 58 -6.60 -4.39 6.88
C SER A 58 -7.00 -5.39 5.79
N LYS A 59 -6.92 -6.68 6.05
CA LYS A 59 -7.37 -7.74 5.14
C LYS A 59 -8.88 -7.66 4.90
N ILE A 60 -9.68 -7.51 5.95
CA ILE A 60 -11.14 -7.37 5.83
C ILE A 60 -11.51 -6.12 5.02
N ILE A 61 -10.87 -4.97 5.31
CA ILE A 61 -11.07 -3.74 4.54
C ILE A 61 -10.71 -3.96 3.07
N THR A 62 -9.56 -4.55 2.80
CA THR A 62 -9.09 -4.84 1.44
C THR A 62 -10.05 -5.76 0.68
N ASP A 63 -10.53 -6.82 1.31
CA ASP A 63 -11.46 -7.76 0.67
C ASP A 63 -12.82 -7.11 0.35
N ARG A 64 -13.28 -6.16 1.18
CA ARG A 64 -14.49 -5.38 0.90
C ARG A 64 -14.30 -4.41 -0.28
N ILE A 65 -13.12 -3.80 -0.42
CA ILE A 65 -12.82 -2.87 -1.52
C ILE A 65 -12.65 -3.62 -2.84
N LYS A 66 -12.13 -4.83 -2.80
CA LYS A 66 -11.74 -5.64 -3.96
C LYS A 66 -12.81 -5.72 -5.04
N GLY A 67 -14.08 -5.93 -4.64
CA GLY A 67 -15.22 -6.02 -5.56
C GLY A 67 -15.57 -4.71 -6.29
N SER A 68 -15.04 -3.58 -5.81
CA SER A 68 -15.29 -2.26 -6.42
C SER A 68 -14.15 -1.81 -7.34
N LEU A 69 -12.96 -2.42 -7.24
CA LEU A 69 -11.75 -1.95 -7.95
C LEU A 69 -11.89 -1.98 -9.47
N ASP A 70 -12.56 -2.99 -10.03
CA ASP A 70 -12.72 -3.10 -11.48
C ASP A 70 -13.54 -1.96 -12.09
N LYS A 71 -14.42 -1.35 -11.29
CA LYS A 71 -15.24 -0.20 -11.71
C LYS A 71 -14.52 1.14 -11.48
N LEU A 72 -13.62 1.18 -10.53
CA LEU A 72 -12.96 2.42 -10.08
C LEU A 72 -11.61 2.65 -10.76
N VAL A 73 -10.91 1.58 -11.12
CA VAL A 73 -9.54 1.66 -11.63
C VAL A 73 -9.52 1.46 -13.13
N ASN A 74 -8.84 2.36 -13.85
CA ASN A 74 -8.70 2.29 -15.30
C ASN A 74 -8.22 0.90 -15.75
N ILE A 75 -8.75 0.40 -16.85
CA ILE A 75 -8.46 -0.94 -17.39
C ILE A 75 -6.97 -1.15 -17.69
N ILE A 76 -6.24 -0.09 -18.00
CA ILE A 76 -4.80 -0.13 -18.29
C ILE A 76 -3.97 -0.43 -17.04
N GLN A 77 -4.49 -0.15 -15.84
CA GLN A 77 -3.81 -0.48 -14.58
C GLN A 77 -3.92 -1.98 -14.32
N SER A 78 -2.80 -2.70 -14.40
CA SER A 78 -2.76 -4.15 -14.16
C SER A 78 -2.27 -4.53 -12.77
N ALA A 79 -1.34 -3.76 -12.20
CA ALA A 79 -0.76 -4.08 -10.89
C ALA A 79 -1.78 -3.95 -9.76
N PHE A 80 -1.79 -4.94 -8.86
CA PHE A 80 -2.63 -5.00 -7.65
C PHE A 80 -4.14 -5.08 -7.89
N ILE A 81 -4.60 -5.28 -9.12
CA ILE A 81 -6.02 -5.48 -9.46
C ILE A 81 -6.24 -6.98 -9.70
N PRO A 82 -7.18 -7.62 -8.97
CA PRO A 82 -7.48 -9.02 -9.15
C PRO A 82 -7.88 -9.36 -10.60
N GLY A 83 -7.39 -10.48 -11.13
CA GLY A 83 -7.72 -10.94 -12.48
C GLY A 83 -6.96 -10.27 -13.62
N ARG A 84 -6.28 -9.15 -13.39
CA ARG A 84 -5.46 -8.47 -14.41
C ARG A 84 -4.02 -9.01 -14.40
N LYS A 85 -3.44 -9.14 -15.58
CA LYS A 85 -2.08 -9.67 -15.76
C LYS A 85 -1.15 -8.58 -16.30
N ILE A 86 0.06 -8.51 -15.73
CA ILE A 86 1.08 -7.56 -16.20
C ILE A 86 1.54 -7.90 -17.63
N SER A 87 1.43 -9.18 -18.04
CA SER A 87 1.71 -9.61 -19.42
C SER A 87 0.93 -8.83 -20.47
N ASP A 88 -0.32 -8.46 -20.18
CA ASP A 88 -1.18 -7.75 -21.10
C ASP A 88 -0.62 -6.35 -21.40
N ASN A 89 -0.09 -5.66 -20.41
CA ASN A 89 0.58 -4.37 -20.57
C ASN A 89 1.93 -4.51 -21.29
N ILE A 90 2.63 -5.62 -21.09
CA ILE A 90 3.89 -5.90 -21.81
C ILE A 90 3.60 -6.11 -23.29
N LEU A 91 2.60 -6.93 -23.63
CA LEU A 91 2.18 -7.16 -25.02
C LEU A 91 1.69 -5.89 -25.69
N LEU A 92 0.85 -5.10 -25.00
CA LEU A 92 0.41 -3.80 -25.49
C LEU A 92 1.60 -2.87 -25.78
N THR A 93 2.58 -2.83 -24.87
CA THR A 93 3.79 -2.01 -25.07
C THR A 93 4.59 -2.50 -26.26
N GLN A 94 4.75 -3.80 -26.46
CA GLN A 94 5.43 -4.37 -27.61
C GLN A 94 4.72 -3.99 -28.93
N GLU A 95 3.40 -4.07 -28.96
CA GLU A 95 2.60 -3.68 -30.12
C GLU A 95 2.75 -2.19 -30.44
N LEU A 96 2.63 -1.33 -29.43
CA LEU A 96 2.80 0.12 -29.59
C LEU A 96 4.21 0.52 -30.04
N MET A 97 5.21 -0.24 -29.61
CA MET A 97 6.62 -0.02 -29.99
C MET A 97 7.00 -0.74 -31.29
N HIS A 98 6.09 -1.52 -31.88
CA HIS A 98 6.35 -2.21 -33.12
C HIS A 98 6.71 -1.19 -34.21
N ASN A 99 7.79 -1.46 -34.94
CA ASN A 99 8.33 -0.58 -35.98
C ASN A 99 8.71 0.85 -35.51
N TYR A 100 8.89 1.05 -34.18
CA TYR A 100 9.29 2.35 -33.62
C TYR A 100 10.61 2.88 -34.19
N HIS A 101 11.53 1.99 -34.57
CA HIS A 101 12.82 2.28 -35.15
C HIS A 101 12.76 2.69 -36.65
N LEU A 102 11.62 2.46 -37.31
CA LEU A 102 11.43 2.85 -38.68
C LEU A 102 11.06 4.34 -38.73
N HIS A 103 11.90 5.13 -39.39
CA HIS A 103 11.70 6.58 -39.58
C HIS A 103 10.55 6.90 -40.57
N LYS A 104 9.42 6.17 -40.44
CA LYS A 104 8.23 6.35 -41.26
C LYS A 104 7.08 6.90 -40.42
N GLY A 105 6.46 8.00 -40.88
CA GLY A 105 5.31 8.59 -40.19
C GLY A 105 5.66 9.74 -39.28
N LYS A 106 4.72 10.10 -38.37
CA LYS A 106 4.91 11.18 -37.40
C LYS A 106 5.91 10.77 -36.33
N SER A 107 6.74 11.71 -35.89
CA SER A 107 7.63 11.50 -34.76
C SER A 107 6.86 11.07 -33.51
N ARG A 108 7.34 10.03 -32.81
CA ARG A 108 6.76 9.47 -31.63
C ARG A 108 7.76 9.51 -30.47
N CYS A 109 7.27 9.61 -29.25
CA CYS A 109 8.11 9.58 -28.07
C CYS A 109 7.46 8.66 -27.03
N ALA A 110 8.25 7.79 -26.38
CA ALA A 110 7.83 6.95 -25.28
C ALA A 110 8.51 7.41 -24.00
N PHE A 111 7.73 7.64 -22.95
CA PHE A 111 8.22 7.99 -21.62
C PHE A 111 8.00 6.82 -20.67
N LYS A 112 9.07 6.40 -19.97
CA LYS A 112 8.98 5.51 -18.81
C LYS A 112 9.06 6.36 -17.56
N ILE A 113 7.97 6.42 -16.80
CA ILE A 113 7.89 7.16 -15.54
C ILE A 113 7.98 6.16 -14.40
N ASP A 114 8.92 6.36 -13.47
CA ASP A 114 9.06 5.60 -12.24
C ASP A 114 8.89 6.55 -11.05
N ILE A 115 7.81 6.34 -10.29
CA ILE A 115 7.49 7.17 -9.12
C ILE A 115 8.22 6.59 -7.91
N GLN A 116 9.28 7.26 -7.48
CA GLN A 116 10.04 6.85 -6.31
C GLN A 116 9.17 6.90 -5.05
N LYS A 117 9.18 5.81 -4.27
CA LYS A 117 8.44 5.70 -3.01
C LYS A 117 6.94 6.05 -3.14
N ALA A 118 6.29 5.56 -4.19
CA ALA A 118 4.92 5.91 -4.54
C ALA A 118 3.92 5.77 -3.36
N TYR A 119 4.10 4.75 -2.51
CA TYR A 119 3.22 4.54 -1.34
C TYR A 119 3.49 5.52 -0.19
N ASP A 120 4.74 5.96 -0.01
CA ASP A 120 5.14 6.84 1.08
C ASP A 120 4.78 8.31 0.80
N THR A 121 4.60 8.66 -0.49
CA THR A 121 4.34 10.04 -0.94
C THR A 121 2.87 10.39 -1.10
N VAL A 122 1.95 9.46 -0.80
CA VAL A 122 0.51 9.71 -0.92
C VAL A 122 0.06 10.72 0.13
N ASP A 123 -0.58 11.80 -0.34
CA ASP A 123 -1.21 12.78 0.54
C ASP A 123 -2.50 12.20 1.15
N TRP A 124 -2.65 12.27 2.48
CA TRP A 124 -3.81 11.69 3.15
C TRP A 124 -5.11 12.45 2.90
N ALA A 125 -5.05 13.77 2.70
CA ALA A 125 -6.23 14.54 2.32
C ALA A 125 -6.67 14.19 0.90
N PHE A 126 -5.73 14.03 -0.02
CA PHE A 126 -6.00 13.52 -1.37
C PHE A 126 -6.64 12.13 -1.33
N LEU A 127 -6.06 11.19 -0.57
CA LEU A 127 -6.61 9.84 -0.42
C LEU A 127 -8.05 9.87 0.08
N LYS A 128 -8.33 10.65 1.14
CA LYS A 128 -9.68 10.82 1.67
C LYS A 128 -10.65 11.36 0.62
N ASN A 129 -10.25 12.40 -0.12
CA ASN A 129 -11.08 13.03 -1.14
C ASN A 129 -11.39 12.07 -2.30
N ILE A 130 -10.42 11.26 -2.72
CA ILE A 130 -10.62 10.23 -3.75
C ILE A 130 -11.60 9.15 -3.28
N LEU A 131 -11.46 8.66 -2.04
CA LEU A 131 -12.38 7.66 -1.49
C LEU A 131 -13.82 8.18 -1.43
N VAL A 132 -14.00 9.45 -0.99
CA VAL A 132 -15.31 10.10 -0.98
C VAL A 132 -15.83 10.29 -2.42
N GLY A 133 -14.99 10.74 -3.34
CA GLY A 133 -15.34 10.94 -4.75
C GLY A 133 -15.74 9.64 -5.47
N PHE A 134 -15.19 8.52 -5.06
CA PHE A 134 -15.58 7.20 -5.54
C PHE A 134 -16.87 6.67 -4.91
N GLY A 135 -17.49 7.41 -3.98
CA GLY A 135 -18.75 7.06 -3.35
C GLY A 135 -18.64 5.98 -2.27
N PHE A 136 -17.47 5.77 -1.67
CA PHE A 136 -17.35 4.88 -0.51
C PHE A 136 -18.15 5.43 0.67
N HIS A 137 -18.82 4.53 1.40
CA HIS A 137 -19.54 4.89 2.60
C HIS A 137 -18.64 5.53 3.65
N SER A 138 -19.14 6.50 4.40
CA SER A 138 -18.38 7.28 5.39
C SER A 138 -17.62 6.41 6.39
N SER A 139 -18.22 5.32 6.88
CA SER A 139 -17.56 4.36 7.78
C SER A 139 -16.35 3.70 7.12
N MET A 140 -16.45 3.32 5.83
CA MET A 140 -15.32 2.72 5.10
C MET A 140 -14.18 3.72 4.94
N VAL A 141 -14.50 4.96 4.56
CA VAL A 141 -13.51 6.04 4.48
C VAL A 141 -12.84 6.26 5.84
N HIS A 142 -13.62 6.31 6.92
CA HIS A 142 -13.11 6.46 8.27
C HIS A 142 -12.15 5.34 8.66
N TRP A 143 -12.52 4.07 8.48
CA TRP A 143 -11.67 2.91 8.81
C TRP A 143 -10.34 2.94 8.05
N ILE A 144 -10.37 3.24 6.74
CA ILE A 144 -9.16 3.36 5.92
C ILE A 144 -8.28 4.49 6.46
N MET A 145 -8.87 5.66 6.72
CA MET A 145 -8.12 6.83 7.19
C MET A 145 -7.52 6.60 8.58
N VAL A 146 -8.23 5.93 9.50
CA VAL A 146 -7.68 5.54 10.80
C VAL A 146 -6.48 4.61 10.62
N CYS A 147 -6.58 3.59 9.77
CA CYS A 147 -5.49 2.65 9.51
C CYS A 147 -4.23 3.36 8.99
N VAL A 148 -4.36 4.31 8.04
CA VAL A 148 -3.19 4.94 7.42
C VAL A 148 -2.62 6.12 8.22
N SER A 149 -3.47 6.92 8.89
CA SER A 149 -3.03 8.17 9.51
C SER A 149 -2.58 8.03 10.96
N THR A 150 -2.89 6.91 11.63
CA THR A 150 -2.52 6.68 13.03
C THR A 150 -1.33 5.76 13.22
N THR A 151 -0.72 5.31 12.12
CA THR A 151 0.43 4.40 12.15
C THR A 151 1.65 5.03 12.83
N THR A 152 2.28 4.24 13.68
CA THR A 152 3.55 4.59 14.35
C THR A 152 4.61 3.54 14.03
N PHE A 153 5.87 3.94 14.08
CA PHE A 153 7.00 3.10 13.71
C PHE A 153 8.11 3.12 14.74
N SER A 154 8.82 2.00 14.83
CA SER A 154 10.15 1.89 15.45
C SER A 154 11.07 1.10 14.52
N VAL A 155 12.37 1.25 14.65
CA VAL A 155 13.36 0.55 13.84
C VAL A 155 14.02 -0.54 14.66
N CYS A 156 14.12 -1.76 14.10
CA CYS A 156 14.87 -2.85 14.69
C CYS A 156 16.31 -2.84 14.16
N ILE A 157 17.28 -2.73 15.07
CA ILE A 157 18.72 -2.76 14.76
C ILE A 157 19.37 -3.79 15.69
N ASN A 158 19.99 -4.80 15.13
CA ASN A 158 20.68 -5.88 15.87
C ASN A 158 19.81 -6.59 16.92
N GLY A 159 18.48 -6.67 16.68
CA GLY A 159 17.53 -7.30 17.60
C GLY A 159 16.86 -6.33 18.59
N ASP A 160 17.39 -5.13 18.76
CA ASP A 160 16.83 -4.10 19.63
C ASP A 160 15.90 -3.15 18.87
N VAL A 161 14.83 -2.70 19.54
CA VAL A 161 13.86 -1.76 18.99
C VAL A 161 14.21 -0.33 19.41
N HIS A 162 14.42 0.52 18.43
CA HIS A 162 14.85 1.91 18.64
C HIS A 162 13.88 2.92 18.06
N GLY A 163 13.78 4.07 18.73
CA GLY A 163 12.99 5.21 18.32
C GLY A 163 11.47 4.93 18.36
N PHE A 164 10.72 6.01 18.30
CA PHE A 164 9.28 5.98 18.15
C PHE A 164 8.87 7.23 17.37
N PHE A 165 8.28 7.03 16.18
CA PHE A 165 7.85 8.14 15.35
C PHE A 165 6.51 7.84 14.66
N LYS A 166 5.78 8.90 14.36
CA LYS A 166 4.51 8.79 13.64
C LYS A 166 4.77 8.72 12.14
N GLY A 167 3.96 7.93 11.46
CA GLY A 167 3.87 7.99 10.01
C GLY A 167 3.47 9.41 9.56
N LYS A 168 4.16 9.91 8.58
CA LYS A 168 3.84 11.17 7.90
C LYS A 168 3.91 10.93 6.41
N ARG A 169 3.26 11.80 5.64
CA ARG A 169 3.55 11.92 4.23
C ARG A 169 5.05 12.09 4.02
N GLY A 170 5.63 11.31 3.13
CA GLY A 170 7.03 11.42 2.73
C GLY A 170 7.30 12.60 1.81
#